data_be5086310919a2a3878ba3fb36b954d5
#
_entry.id   be5086310919a2a3878ba3fb36b954d5
#
_cell.length_a   1.000
_cell.length_b   1.000
_cell.length_c   1.000
_cell.angle_alpha   90.00
_cell.angle_beta   90.00
_cell.angle_gamma   90.00
#
_symmetry.space_group_name_H-M   'P 1'
#
loop_
_entity.id
_entity.type
_entity.pdbx_description
1 polymer ?
#
loop_
_entity_poly.entity_id
_entity_poly.type
_entity_poly.pdbx_seq_one_letter_code
_entity_poly.pdbx_strand_id
1 'polypeptide(L)'
;VHELASSERGAQLSIALERLTLLAGDFQRIGLSATVGTPKEVSSFLVGDRDVEILTPKLERNMDLLVHAPEPVSDDDELVNELYWEPERVAALRYSAKASEMGPTLLFVNTRDTAEAMGVRWNMWDPDASIHVHHGSLSKDVRIDAEEDYRKGTVNTLICTSSLELGIDVGNTALVLQYNSPRDASRMSQRLGRSGHKIKETAIGRIVSTEETQILESAVIARRTLSGELEPSRIREMPLAVLANQIISWTVCDKNVDKKMFLDTIKRAYPFRKFTEENLTDMLDLLDKVHQNRTIGKAVRQGPRAMKYFHGNLSLIPDQRTSGVRDITTRKMIGRLDERFILDLVPGDKIVFRGSVWAVVEIDDEVTVSPSASLGELPRWIGEDIPVPFSVAQEASQRLADGNWAGLPITREALDVLQSYHESIADAGVMPSPECLTVEQHERLFILNYPGGSRSVSYTHLRAHETFGY
;
A
#
# COMPACT_ATOMS: atom_id res chain seq x y z
N VAL A 1 5.34 15.07 -0.33
CA VAL A 1 6.73 14.72 -0.70
C VAL A 1 7.02 13.26 -0.37
N HIS A 2 6.68 12.76 0.82
CA HIS A 2 7.02 11.41 1.30
C HIS A 2 6.56 10.28 0.38
N GLU A 3 5.37 10.37 -0.23
CA GLU A 3 4.86 9.39 -1.18
C GLU A 3 5.73 9.26 -2.46
N LEU A 4 6.28 10.38 -2.90
CA LEU A 4 7.14 10.39 -4.08
C LEU A 4 8.54 9.86 -3.76
N ALA A 5 9.04 10.12 -2.55
CA ALA A 5 10.43 9.84 -2.17
C ALA A 5 10.82 8.36 -2.30
N SER A 6 9.88 7.43 -2.05
CA SER A 6 10.09 5.99 -2.16
C SER A 6 9.86 5.42 -3.57
N SER A 7 9.38 6.22 -4.51
CA SER A 7 8.93 5.79 -5.83
C SER A 7 9.91 6.14 -6.97
N GLU A 8 9.82 5.40 -8.07
CA GLU A 8 10.56 5.73 -9.30
C GLU A 8 10.12 7.07 -9.91
N ARG A 9 8.83 7.39 -9.81
CA ARG A 9 8.31 8.71 -10.22
C ARG A 9 8.93 9.85 -9.43
N GLY A 10 9.17 9.64 -8.14
CA GLY A 10 9.87 10.61 -7.32
C GLY A 10 11.33 10.77 -7.72
N ALA A 11 12.04 9.69 -7.99
CA ALA A 11 13.40 9.76 -8.50
C ALA A 11 13.47 10.49 -9.86
N GLN A 12 12.48 10.26 -10.74
CA GLN A 12 12.32 11.00 -12.00
C GLN A 12 12.11 12.50 -11.74
N LEU A 13 11.21 12.85 -10.81
CA LEU A 13 10.97 14.24 -10.40
C LEU A 13 12.24 14.91 -9.86
N SER A 14 13.01 14.19 -9.03
CA SER A 14 14.25 14.73 -8.45
C SER A 14 15.26 15.12 -9.52
N ILE A 15 15.48 14.30 -10.57
CA ILE A 15 16.33 14.66 -11.72
C ILE A 15 15.71 15.82 -12.51
N ALA A 16 14.40 15.80 -12.72
CA ALA A 16 13.72 16.86 -13.47
C ALA A 16 13.86 18.23 -12.80
N LEU A 17 13.81 18.27 -11.45
CA LEU A 17 14.05 19.50 -10.68
C LEU A 17 15.49 20.04 -10.86
N GLU A 18 16.50 19.15 -10.91
CA GLU A 18 17.88 19.57 -11.17
C GLU A 18 18.07 20.05 -12.63
N ARG A 19 17.41 19.40 -13.60
CA ARG A 19 17.39 19.87 -14.98
C ARG A 19 16.69 21.22 -15.13
N LEU A 20 15.60 21.43 -14.39
CA LEU A 20 14.91 22.73 -14.37
C LEU A 20 15.81 23.84 -13.82
N THR A 21 16.64 23.53 -12.82
CA THR A 21 17.64 24.49 -12.31
C THR A 21 18.64 24.93 -13.37
N LEU A 22 19.04 24.06 -14.30
CA LEU A 22 19.91 24.44 -15.41
C LEU A 22 19.26 25.46 -16.36
N LEU A 23 17.93 25.40 -16.50
CA LEU A 23 17.17 26.25 -17.43
C LEU A 23 16.74 27.57 -16.78
N ALA A 24 16.27 27.51 -15.55
CA ALA A 24 15.62 28.63 -14.86
C ALA A 24 16.51 29.31 -13.81
N GLY A 25 17.72 28.80 -13.57
CA GLY A 25 18.50 29.18 -12.39
C GLY A 25 17.97 28.52 -11.11
N ASP A 26 18.51 28.91 -9.97
CA ASP A 26 18.07 28.38 -8.70
C ASP A 26 16.70 29.00 -8.30
N PHE A 27 15.78 28.18 -7.84
CA PHE A 27 14.42 28.56 -7.47
C PHE A 27 14.00 27.95 -6.13
N GLN A 28 13.08 28.62 -5.46
CA GLN A 28 12.57 28.15 -4.18
C GLN A 28 11.78 26.84 -4.34
N ARG A 29 12.11 25.84 -3.51
CA ARG A 29 11.41 24.55 -3.43
C ARG A 29 10.68 24.44 -2.11
N ILE A 30 9.37 24.30 -2.16
CA ILE A 30 8.51 24.15 -0.98
C ILE A 30 7.87 22.78 -1.04
N GLY A 31 8.06 21.99 0.02
CA GLY A 31 7.50 20.65 0.15
C GLY A 31 6.55 20.53 1.31
N LEU A 32 5.36 19.98 1.06
CA LEU A 32 4.42 19.56 2.09
C LEU A 32 4.48 18.05 2.25
N SER A 33 4.51 17.58 3.48
CA SER A 33 4.55 16.16 3.82
C SER A 33 3.65 15.87 5.02
N ALA A 34 3.12 14.65 5.10
CA ALA A 34 2.62 14.12 6.37
C ALA A 34 3.79 13.89 7.34
N THR A 35 3.48 13.47 8.55
CA THR A 35 4.49 13.07 9.54
C THR A 35 5.29 11.88 9.00
N VAL A 36 6.61 11.96 9.07
CA VAL A 36 7.54 10.95 8.56
C VAL A 36 8.65 10.68 9.58
N GLY A 37 9.18 9.45 9.59
CA GLY A 37 10.22 9.06 10.52
C GLY A 37 11.59 9.72 10.28
N THR A 38 11.89 10.12 9.03
CA THR A 38 13.17 10.75 8.65
C THR A 38 12.98 12.05 7.86
N PRO A 39 12.55 13.15 8.51
CA PRO A 39 12.26 14.43 7.83
C PRO A 39 13.46 14.98 7.04
N LYS A 40 14.70 14.78 7.55
CA LYS A 40 15.92 15.24 6.89
C LYS A 40 16.16 14.54 5.54
N GLU A 41 15.95 13.24 5.44
CA GLU A 41 16.12 12.52 4.18
C GLU A 41 15.04 12.91 3.16
N VAL A 42 13.79 13.05 3.62
CA VAL A 42 12.68 13.49 2.76
C VAL A 42 12.88 14.92 2.27
N SER A 43 13.46 15.80 3.08
CA SER A 43 13.79 17.17 2.65
C SER A 43 14.94 17.16 1.64
N SER A 44 16.00 16.38 1.89
CA SER A 44 17.12 16.23 0.95
C SER A 44 16.67 15.66 -0.40
N PHE A 45 15.69 14.74 -0.40
CA PHE A 45 15.06 14.27 -1.65
C PHE A 45 14.49 15.42 -2.48
N LEU A 46 13.86 16.42 -1.86
CA LEU A 46 13.26 17.56 -2.56
C LEU A 46 14.31 18.59 -3.06
N VAL A 47 15.31 18.87 -2.23
CA VAL A 47 16.22 19.99 -2.49
C VAL A 47 17.59 19.57 -3.03
N GLY A 48 17.94 18.27 -2.96
CA GLY A 48 19.25 17.76 -3.35
C GLY A 48 20.31 18.12 -2.30
N ASP A 49 21.37 18.77 -2.72
CA ASP A 49 22.51 19.21 -1.91
C ASP A 49 22.34 20.62 -1.31
N ARG A 50 21.17 21.24 -1.45
CA ARG A 50 20.88 22.60 -0.96
C ARG A 50 20.46 22.61 0.50
N ASP A 51 20.65 23.75 1.15
CA ASP A 51 20.12 24.01 2.48
C ASP A 51 18.60 24.01 2.47
N VAL A 52 17.99 23.49 3.55
CA VAL A 52 16.54 23.38 3.70
C VAL A 52 16.14 23.65 5.15
N GLU A 53 15.12 24.47 5.33
CA GLU A 53 14.47 24.66 6.62
C GLU A 53 13.32 23.65 6.77
N ILE A 54 13.34 22.89 7.86
CA ILE A 54 12.31 21.89 8.17
C ILE A 54 11.42 22.44 9.27
N LEU A 55 10.17 22.74 8.92
CA LEU A 55 9.17 23.20 9.87
C LEU A 55 8.33 22.01 10.35
N THR A 56 8.47 21.66 11.61
CA THR A 56 7.67 20.62 12.29
C THR A 56 6.84 21.26 13.39
N PRO A 57 5.65 21.79 13.09
CA PRO A 57 4.77 22.33 14.11
C PRO A 57 4.36 21.21 15.06
N LYS A 58 4.57 21.42 16.37
CA LYS A 58 4.07 20.51 17.41
C LYS A 58 2.56 20.67 17.52
N LEU A 59 1.82 19.92 16.75
CA LEU A 59 0.38 19.77 16.92
C LEU A 59 0.17 18.59 17.88
N GLU A 60 -0.11 18.87 19.13
CA GLU A 60 -0.57 17.85 20.08
C GLU A 60 -1.97 17.40 19.62
N ARG A 61 -2.03 16.26 18.96
CA ARG A 61 -3.28 15.58 18.66
C ARG A 61 -3.51 14.50 19.71
N ASN A 62 -4.63 14.59 20.39
CA ASN A 62 -5.08 13.46 21.18
C ASN A 62 -5.44 12.32 20.24
N MET A 63 -4.90 11.15 20.52
CA MET A 63 -5.17 9.92 19.74
C MET A 63 -5.70 8.85 20.68
N ASP A 64 -6.82 8.28 20.32
CA ASP A 64 -7.41 7.09 20.97
C ASP A 64 -7.37 5.93 19.96
N LEU A 65 -6.38 5.06 20.10
CA LEU A 65 -6.13 3.93 19.20
C LEU A 65 -6.05 2.65 20.03
N LEU A 66 -6.89 1.67 19.70
CA LEU A 66 -6.99 0.41 20.42
C LEU A 66 -7.11 -0.76 19.42
N VAL A 67 -6.48 -1.88 19.76
CA VAL A 67 -6.55 -3.13 18.98
C VAL A 67 -7.56 -4.08 19.61
N HIS A 68 -8.46 -4.57 18.77
CA HIS A 68 -9.53 -5.51 19.13
C HIS A 68 -9.33 -6.84 18.41
N ALA A 69 -9.62 -7.92 19.12
CA ALA A 69 -9.75 -9.28 18.60
C ALA A 69 -11.16 -9.78 18.92
N PRO A 70 -12.17 -9.47 18.10
CA PRO A 70 -13.54 -9.88 18.37
C PRO A 70 -13.67 -11.39 18.37
N GLU A 71 -14.24 -11.94 19.43
CA GLU A 71 -14.49 -13.37 19.53
C GLU A 71 -15.77 -13.77 18.78
N PRO A 72 -15.76 -14.92 18.08
CA PRO A 72 -16.98 -15.53 17.57
C PRO A 72 -17.97 -15.83 18.69
N VAL A 73 -19.24 -15.62 18.43
CA VAL A 73 -20.33 -15.96 19.37
C VAL A 73 -21.28 -16.96 18.71
N SER A 74 -22.07 -17.67 19.51
CA SER A 74 -23.02 -18.69 19.01
C SER A 74 -24.00 -18.12 17.94
N ASP A 75 -24.33 -16.85 18.04
CA ASP A 75 -25.22 -16.20 17.11
C ASP A 75 -24.55 -15.94 15.73
N ASP A 76 -23.21 -16.08 15.64
CA ASP A 76 -22.46 -15.98 14.38
C ASP A 76 -22.55 -17.27 13.54
N ASP A 77 -22.93 -18.43 14.10
CA ASP A 77 -22.91 -19.73 13.41
C ASP A 77 -23.81 -19.75 12.17
N GLU A 78 -24.97 -19.10 12.22
CA GLU A 78 -25.87 -18.97 11.08
C GLU A 78 -25.24 -18.08 10.01
N LEU A 79 -24.66 -16.96 10.40
CA LEU A 79 -23.97 -16.03 9.51
C LEU A 79 -22.71 -16.61 8.87
N VAL A 80 -21.96 -17.43 9.58
CA VAL A 80 -20.79 -18.17 9.06
C VAL A 80 -21.19 -19.01 7.83
N ASN A 81 -22.32 -19.72 7.96
CA ASN A 81 -22.84 -20.54 6.85
C ASN A 81 -23.43 -19.69 5.71
N GLU A 82 -24.14 -18.63 6.04
CA GLU A 82 -24.81 -17.76 5.07
C GLU A 82 -23.79 -16.93 4.28
N LEU A 83 -22.78 -16.39 4.95
CA LEU A 83 -21.75 -15.54 4.34
C LEU A 83 -20.58 -16.33 3.74
N TYR A 84 -20.51 -17.64 3.96
CA TYR A 84 -19.38 -18.49 3.56
C TYR A 84 -18.05 -17.88 4.02
N TRP A 85 -17.97 -17.55 5.32
CA TRP A 85 -16.80 -16.91 5.90
C TRP A 85 -16.41 -17.53 7.23
N GLU A 86 -15.12 -17.43 7.59
CA GLU A 86 -14.60 -17.97 8.85
C GLU A 86 -15.20 -17.21 10.06
N PRO A 87 -15.42 -17.90 11.19
CA PRO A 87 -16.07 -17.34 12.38
C PRO A 87 -15.43 -16.04 12.87
N GLU A 88 -14.10 -15.97 12.88
CA GLU A 88 -13.34 -14.80 13.33
C GLU A 88 -13.56 -13.60 12.41
N ARG A 89 -13.72 -13.83 11.12
CA ARG A 89 -14.00 -12.77 10.15
C ARG A 89 -15.43 -12.28 10.24
N VAL A 90 -16.39 -13.17 10.56
CA VAL A 90 -17.78 -12.79 10.83
C VAL A 90 -17.85 -11.94 12.10
N ALA A 91 -17.14 -12.33 13.16
CA ALA A 91 -17.03 -11.56 14.39
C ALA A 91 -16.42 -10.16 14.15
N ALA A 92 -15.39 -10.08 13.31
CA ALA A 92 -14.79 -8.81 12.92
C ALA A 92 -15.73 -7.92 12.10
N LEU A 93 -16.53 -8.50 11.19
CA LEU A 93 -17.56 -7.78 10.45
C LEU A 93 -18.64 -7.22 11.38
N ARG A 94 -19.18 -8.06 12.26
CA ARG A 94 -20.17 -7.67 13.28
C ARG A 94 -19.63 -6.55 14.19
N TYR A 95 -18.40 -6.66 14.67
CA TYR A 95 -17.74 -5.60 15.43
C TYR A 95 -17.63 -4.30 14.64
N SER A 96 -17.20 -4.39 13.37
CA SER A 96 -17.03 -3.22 12.52
C SER A 96 -18.36 -2.50 12.25
N ALA A 97 -19.43 -3.25 12.04
CA ALA A 97 -20.78 -2.70 11.87
C ALA A 97 -21.23 -1.96 13.14
N LYS A 98 -21.09 -2.60 14.30
CA LYS A 98 -21.45 -1.98 15.58
C LYS A 98 -20.62 -0.74 15.89
N ALA A 99 -19.32 -0.78 15.62
CA ALA A 99 -18.44 0.37 15.85
C ALA A 99 -18.80 1.56 14.94
N SER A 100 -19.25 1.28 13.72
CA SER A 100 -19.67 2.32 12.77
C SER A 100 -20.96 3.07 13.16
N GLU A 101 -21.72 2.57 14.14
CA GLU A 101 -22.84 3.31 14.72
C GLU A 101 -22.41 4.58 15.46
N MET A 102 -21.13 4.73 15.79
CA MET A 102 -20.57 5.96 16.37
C MET A 102 -20.66 7.17 15.44
N GLY A 103 -20.78 6.95 14.14
CA GLY A 103 -20.87 8.01 13.12
C GLY A 103 -20.10 7.69 11.84
N PRO A 104 -19.92 8.69 10.95
CA PRO A 104 -19.24 8.48 9.68
C PRO A 104 -17.88 7.81 9.85
N THR A 105 -17.70 6.64 9.22
CA THR A 105 -16.58 5.73 9.44
C THR A 105 -15.81 5.46 8.16
N LEU A 106 -14.47 5.56 8.22
CA LEU A 106 -13.58 5.01 7.21
C LEU A 106 -13.04 3.66 7.68
N LEU A 107 -13.38 2.59 6.98
CA LEU A 107 -12.86 1.25 7.22
C LEU A 107 -11.73 0.96 6.24
N PHE A 108 -10.50 1.04 6.71
CA PHE A 108 -9.32 0.73 5.91
C PHE A 108 -9.03 -0.77 5.88
N VAL A 109 -8.75 -1.26 4.68
CA VAL A 109 -8.23 -2.59 4.42
C VAL A 109 -6.96 -2.51 3.58
N ASN A 110 -6.15 -3.57 3.55
CA ASN A 110 -4.86 -3.51 2.83
C ASN A 110 -4.98 -3.79 1.34
N THR A 111 -5.95 -4.63 0.94
CA THR A 111 -6.09 -5.10 -0.45
C THR A 111 -7.48 -4.81 -1.01
N ARG A 112 -7.58 -4.74 -2.33
CA ARG A 112 -8.87 -4.46 -3.03
C ARG A 112 -9.82 -5.64 -2.90
N ASP A 113 -9.31 -6.86 -2.96
CA ASP A 113 -10.08 -8.09 -2.76
C ASP A 113 -10.67 -8.15 -1.34
N THR A 114 -9.92 -7.73 -0.32
CA THR A 114 -10.47 -7.62 1.05
C THR A 114 -11.58 -6.55 1.13
N ALA A 115 -11.42 -5.41 0.43
CA ALA A 115 -12.46 -4.37 0.39
C ALA A 115 -13.75 -4.90 -0.23
N GLU A 116 -13.64 -5.59 -1.35
CA GLU A 116 -14.77 -6.19 -2.04
C GLU A 116 -15.39 -7.34 -1.23
N ALA A 117 -14.56 -8.19 -0.61
CA ALA A 117 -15.02 -9.29 0.23
C ALA A 117 -15.84 -8.81 1.43
N MET A 118 -15.37 -7.75 2.10
CA MET A 118 -16.12 -7.15 3.21
C MET A 118 -17.38 -6.45 2.73
N GLY A 119 -17.30 -5.70 1.64
CA GLY A 119 -18.44 -4.95 1.13
C GLY A 119 -19.61 -5.84 0.70
N VAL A 120 -19.33 -6.91 -0.05
CA VAL A 120 -20.38 -7.83 -0.50
C VAL A 120 -21.03 -8.57 0.69
N ARG A 121 -20.23 -9.04 1.65
CA ARG A 121 -20.74 -9.78 2.80
C ARG A 121 -21.51 -8.89 3.77
N TRP A 122 -21.07 -7.65 3.93
CA TRP A 122 -21.84 -6.70 4.72
C TRP A 122 -23.19 -6.41 4.09
N ASN A 123 -23.24 -6.18 2.77
CA ASN A 123 -24.50 -5.99 2.05
C ASN A 123 -25.40 -7.24 2.03
N MET A 124 -24.81 -8.45 2.08
CA MET A 124 -25.60 -9.70 2.20
C MET A 124 -26.23 -9.82 3.59
N TRP A 125 -25.47 -9.52 4.63
CA TRP A 125 -25.91 -9.58 6.03
C TRP A 125 -26.91 -8.48 6.37
N ASP A 126 -26.65 -7.26 5.94
CA ASP A 126 -27.49 -6.08 6.16
C ASP A 126 -27.65 -5.31 4.84
N PRO A 127 -28.71 -5.66 4.04
CA PRO A 127 -28.98 -4.99 2.77
C PRO A 127 -29.34 -3.51 2.90
N ASP A 128 -29.74 -3.06 4.09
CA ASP A 128 -30.06 -1.66 4.39
C ASP A 128 -28.84 -0.90 4.92
N ALA A 129 -27.70 -1.56 5.06
CA ALA A 129 -26.46 -0.94 5.49
C ALA A 129 -26.03 0.17 4.53
N SER A 130 -25.75 1.33 5.09
CA SER A 130 -25.31 2.50 4.33
C SER A 130 -23.79 2.44 4.12
N ILE A 131 -23.30 1.53 3.23
CA ILE A 131 -21.90 1.32 2.95
C ILE A 131 -21.56 1.46 1.47
N HIS A 132 -20.33 1.90 1.18
CA HIS A 132 -19.71 1.84 -0.16
C HIS A 132 -18.30 1.30 -0.09
N VAL A 133 -17.81 0.74 -1.22
CA VAL A 133 -16.43 0.31 -1.43
C VAL A 133 -15.69 1.37 -2.25
N HIS A 134 -14.42 1.66 -1.88
CA HIS A 134 -13.60 2.65 -2.56
C HIS A 134 -12.15 2.16 -2.73
N HIS A 135 -11.72 1.92 -3.96
CA HIS A 135 -10.34 1.57 -4.29
C HIS A 135 -9.94 1.97 -5.71
N GLY A 136 -8.65 1.95 -6.01
CA GLY A 136 -8.09 2.47 -7.26
C GLY A 136 -8.54 1.78 -8.55
N SER A 137 -9.06 0.53 -8.49
CA SER A 137 -9.57 -0.20 -9.66
C SER A 137 -11.00 0.16 -10.04
N LEU A 138 -11.73 0.84 -9.16
CA LEU A 138 -13.05 1.38 -9.52
C LEU A 138 -12.91 2.54 -10.50
N SER A 139 -13.92 2.74 -11.34
CA SER A 139 -13.95 3.88 -12.26
C SER A 139 -13.91 5.21 -11.50
N LYS A 140 -13.45 6.26 -12.16
CA LYS A 140 -13.38 7.59 -11.55
C LYS A 140 -14.74 8.06 -11.06
N ASP A 141 -15.77 7.86 -11.85
CA ASP A 141 -17.13 8.31 -11.53
C ASP A 141 -17.68 7.59 -10.30
N VAL A 142 -17.50 6.25 -10.23
CA VAL A 142 -17.91 5.45 -9.06
C VAL A 142 -17.21 5.92 -7.79
N ARG A 143 -15.92 6.26 -7.87
CA ARG A 143 -15.17 6.76 -6.71
C ARG A 143 -15.67 8.13 -6.26
N ILE A 144 -15.90 9.04 -7.20
CA ILE A 144 -16.45 10.37 -6.91
C ILE A 144 -17.83 10.26 -6.28
N ASP A 145 -18.71 9.41 -6.84
CA ASP A 145 -20.05 9.19 -6.27
C ASP A 145 -19.95 8.69 -4.82
N ALA A 146 -19.09 7.70 -4.54
CA ALA A 146 -18.88 7.16 -3.20
C ALA A 146 -18.33 8.21 -2.21
N GLU A 147 -17.39 9.05 -2.65
CA GLU A 147 -16.85 10.15 -1.83
C GLU A 147 -17.92 11.24 -1.55
N GLU A 148 -18.75 11.56 -2.56
CA GLU A 148 -19.83 12.53 -2.39
C GLU A 148 -20.93 12.01 -1.47
N ASP A 149 -21.34 10.75 -1.62
CA ASP A 149 -22.36 10.12 -0.79
C ASP A 149 -21.92 10.06 0.68
N TYR A 150 -20.64 9.72 0.91
CA TYR A 150 -20.07 9.76 2.26
C TYR A 150 -20.03 11.19 2.83
N ARG A 151 -19.62 12.17 2.03
CA ARG A 151 -19.59 13.59 2.45
C ARG A 151 -20.97 14.15 2.75
N LYS A 152 -22.00 13.73 2.01
CA LYS A 152 -23.42 14.12 2.22
C LYS A 152 -24.06 13.39 3.41
N GLY A 153 -23.41 12.32 3.92
CA GLY A 153 -23.95 11.48 4.99
C GLY A 153 -25.05 10.51 4.54
N THR A 154 -25.20 10.29 3.23
CA THR A 154 -26.07 9.24 2.68
C THR A 154 -25.41 7.86 2.81
N VAL A 155 -24.10 7.82 2.94
CA VAL A 155 -23.31 6.63 3.26
C VAL A 155 -22.58 6.87 4.59
N ASN A 156 -22.74 5.95 5.53
CA ASN A 156 -22.13 6.05 6.85
C ASN A 156 -20.74 5.41 6.90
N THR A 157 -20.51 4.34 6.16
CA THR A 157 -19.24 3.62 6.17
C THR A 157 -18.65 3.48 4.77
N LEU A 158 -17.41 3.90 4.61
CA LEU A 158 -16.66 3.76 3.37
C LEU A 158 -15.51 2.75 3.57
N ILE A 159 -15.64 1.57 2.97
CA ILE A 159 -14.62 0.52 2.99
C ILE A 159 -13.58 0.87 1.93
N CYS A 160 -12.35 1.16 2.35
CA CYS A 160 -11.34 1.72 1.45
C CYS A 160 -9.96 1.11 1.62
N THR A 161 -9.16 1.18 0.54
CA THR A 161 -7.74 0.87 0.57
C THR A 161 -6.91 2.14 0.78
N SER A 162 -5.62 2.13 0.46
CA SER A 162 -4.75 3.31 0.51
C SER A 162 -5.23 4.51 -0.32
N SER A 163 -6.26 4.34 -1.16
CA SER A 163 -6.83 5.40 -2.00
C SER A 163 -7.32 6.62 -1.21
N LEU A 164 -7.68 6.45 0.06
CA LEU A 164 -8.13 7.53 0.96
C LEU A 164 -7.15 7.84 2.10
N GLU A 165 -5.94 7.27 2.08
CA GLU A 165 -4.89 7.61 3.07
C GLU A 165 -4.45 9.07 2.94
N LEU A 166 -4.46 9.63 1.73
CA LEU A 166 -3.82 10.91 1.44
C LEU A 166 -4.74 11.90 0.75
N GLY A 167 -4.67 13.14 1.25
CA GLY A 167 -4.96 14.37 0.51
C GLY A 167 -6.39 14.64 0.04
N ILE A 168 -7.30 13.70 0.17
CA ILE A 168 -8.71 13.90 -0.20
C ILE A 168 -9.48 14.36 1.04
N ASP A 169 -10.18 15.47 0.91
CA ASP A 169 -11.15 15.90 1.92
C ASP A 169 -12.44 15.09 1.72
N VAL A 170 -12.59 14.04 2.49
CA VAL A 170 -13.80 13.18 2.47
C VAL A 170 -14.88 13.67 3.43
N GLY A 171 -14.66 14.80 4.12
CA GLY A 171 -15.60 15.34 5.10
C GLY A 171 -15.33 14.87 6.53
N ASN A 172 -16.34 15.02 7.41
CA ASN A 172 -16.20 14.73 8.83
C ASN A 172 -16.22 13.21 9.09
N THR A 173 -15.09 12.63 9.46
CA THR A 173 -14.96 11.22 9.86
C THR A 173 -14.91 11.13 11.38
N ALA A 174 -15.85 10.42 11.98
CA ALA A 174 -15.92 10.21 13.43
C ALA A 174 -15.00 9.08 13.89
N LEU A 175 -14.87 8.03 13.09
CA LEU A 175 -14.13 6.82 13.43
C LEU A 175 -13.30 6.33 12.24
N VAL A 176 -12.07 5.92 12.53
CA VAL A 176 -11.23 5.15 11.61
C VAL A 176 -11.17 3.72 12.12
N LEU A 177 -11.66 2.79 11.30
CA LEU A 177 -11.47 1.37 11.48
C LEU A 177 -10.34 0.89 10.59
N GLN A 178 -9.54 -0.05 11.10
CA GLN A 178 -8.52 -0.75 10.34
C GLN A 178 -8.77 -2.25 10.47
N TYR A 179 -9.01 -2.94 9.37
CA TYR A 179 -9.12 -4.39 9.36
C TYR A 179 -7.74 -5.02 9.17
N ASN A 180 -7.33 -5.86 10.11
CA ASN A 180 -6.01 -6.46 10.25
C ASN A 180 -4.88 -5.41 10.34
N SER A 181 -3.63 -5.86 10.41
CA SER A 181 -2.48 -4.98 10.58
C SER A 181 -2.37 -3.92 9.48
N PRO A 182 -2.15 -2.64 9.83
CA PRO A 182 -1.89 -1.58 8.85
C PRO A 182 -0.51 -1.68 8.20
N ARG A 183 0.31 -2.63 8.61
CA ARG A 183 1.67 -2.94 8.17
C ARG A 183 2.77 -2.00 8.65
N ASP A 184 2.52 -0.71 8.84
CA ASP A 184 3.48 0.24 9.39
C ASP A 184 2.80 1.38 10.19
N ALA A 185 3.56 2.01 11.10
CA ALA A 185 3.04 3.06 11.98
C ALA A 185 2.81 4.38 11.24
N SER A 186 3.59 4.67 10.20
CA SER A 186 3.41 5.88 9.38
C SER A 186 2.05 5.86 8.69
N ARG A 187 1.69 4.71 8.10
CA ARG A 187 0.40 4.49 7.45
C ARG A 187 -0.75 4.57 8.46
N MET A 188 -0.62 3.89 9.61
CA MET A 188 -1.64 3.98 10.66
C MET A 188 -1.85 5.42 11.13
N SER A 189 -0.78 6.19 11.31
CA SER A 189 -0.85 7.61 11.67
C SER A 189 -1.59 8.44 10.61
N GLN A 190 -1.37 8.17 9.32
CA GLN A 190 -2.05 8.85 8.22
C GLN A 190 -3.54 8.51 8.17
N ARG A 191 -3.89 7.21 8.33
CA ARG A 191 -5.28 6.73 8.40
C ARG A 191 -6.00 7.33 9.60
N LEU A 192 -5.41 7.25 10.78
CA LEU A 192 -5.95 7.84 12.01
C LEU A 192 -6.16 9.36 11.87
N GLY A 193 -5.27 10.03 11.14
CA GLY A 193 -5.39 11.45 10.83
C GLY A 193 -6.60 11.83 9.96
N ARG A 194 -7.38 10.86 9.46
CA ARG A 194 -8.67 11.10 8.78
C ARG A 194 -9.81 11.36 9.76
N SER A 195 -9.70 10.92 11.02
CA SER A 195 -10.62 11.29 12.11
C SER A 195 -10.07 12.50 12.87
N GLY A 196 -10.96 13.28 13.54
CA GLY A 196 -10.56 14.44 14.35
C GLY A 196 -9.98 15.58 13.53
N HIS A 197 -10.74 16.13 12.59
CA HIS A 197 -10.27 17.19 11.69
C HIS A 197 -10.00 18.55 12.39
N LYS A 198 -10.53 18.79 13.58
CA LYS A 198 -10.29 20.02 14.32
C LYS A 198 -9.13 19.85 15.31
N ILE A 199 -8.34 20.91 15.47
CA ILE A 199 -7.08 20.91 16.26
C ILE A 199 -7.26 20.45 17.72
N LYS A 200 -8.50 20.39 18.24
CA LYS A 200 -8.81 19.98 19.63
C LYS A 200 -9.60 18.66 19.72
N GLU A 201 -9.92 18.04 18.59
CA GLU A 201 -10.67 16.79 18.59
C GLU A 201 -9.72 15.60 18.76
N THR A 202 -10.17 14.57 19.49
CA THR A 202 -9.44 13.31 19.62
C THR A 202 -9.65 12.49 18.34
N ALA A 203 -8.56 12.08 17.71
CA ALA A 203 -8.61 11.15 16.60
C ALA A 203 -8.90 9.75 17.15
N ILE A 204 -10.01 9.15 16.73
CA ILE A 204 -10.45 7.85 17.22
C ILE A 204 -10.20 6.79 16.16
N GLY A 205 -9.44 5.75 16.53
CA GLY A 205 -9.14 4.61 15.67
C GLY A 205 -9.31 3.28 16.40
N ARG A 206 -9.74 2.26 15.67
CA ARG A 206 -9.79 0.88 16.15
C ARG A 206 -9.17 -0.04 15.10
N ILE A 207 -8.27 -0.91 15.53
CA ILE A 207 -7.73 -1.97 14.66
C ILE A 207 -8.44 -3.26 15.04
N VAL A 208 -9.03 -3.93 14.07
CA VAL A 208 -9.78 -5.17 14.24
C VAL A 208 -8.99 -6.27 13.56
N SER A 209 -8.41 -7.17 14.32
CA SER A 209 -7.56 -8.25 13.81
C SER A 209 -8.16 -9.63 14.15
N THR A 210 -7.98 -10.57 13.22
CA THR A 210 -8.62 -11.90 13.29
C THR A 210 -7.64 -13.05 13.56
N GLU A 211 -6.33 -12.82 13.35
CA GLU A 211 -5.30 -13.85 13.51
C GLU A 211 -4.27 -13.38 14.55
N GLU A 212 -3.70 -14.29 15.30
CA GLU A 212 -2.76 -14.01 16.41
C GLU A 212 -1.57 -13.16 15.94
N THR A 213 -1.02 -13.50 14.77
CA THR A 213 0.11 -12.76 14.17
C THR A 213 -0.30 -11.34 13.78
N GLN A 214 -1.52 -11.16 13.27
CA GLN A 214 -2.06 -9.86 12.91
C GLN A 214 -2.38 -9.01 14.14
N ILE A 215 -2.86 -9.64 15.24
CA ILE A 215 -3.12 -8.96 16.51
C ILE A 215 -1.81 -8.43 17.09
N LEU A 216 -0.78 -9.28 17.15
CA LEU A 216 0.53 -8.90 17.68
C LEU A 216 1.17 -7.74 16.87
N GLU A 217 1.18 -7.88 15.55
CA GLU A 217 1.70 -6.85 14.65
C GLU A 217 0.94 -5.53 14.81
N SER A 218 -0.40 -5.60 14.85
CA SER A 218 -1.28 -4.45 15.08
C SER A 218 -1.00 -3.74 16.39
N ALA A 219 -0.79 -4.51 17.46
CA ALA A 219 -0.51 -3.98 18.79
C ALA A 219 0.81 -3.21 18.86
N VAL A 220 1.87 -3.76 18.24
CA VAL A 220 3.16 -3.07 18.12
C VAL A 220 3.04 -1.80 17.30
N ILE A 221 2.35 -1.87 16.15
CA ILE A 221 2.15 -0.70 15.29
C ILE A 221 1.33 0.37 15.98
N ALA A 222 0.26 -0.01 16.70
CA ALA A 222 -0.57 0.93 17.44
C ALA A 222 0.23 1.64 18.55
N ARG A 223 1.05 0.91 19.32
CA ARG A 223 1.97 1.49 20.31
C ARG A 223 2.93 2.49 19.67
N ARG A 224 3.57 2.11 18.54
CA ARG A 224 4.50 2.98 17.81
C ARG A 224 3.83 4.23 17.28
N THR A 225 2.61 4.09 16.76
CA THR A 225 1.80 5.21 16.28
C THR A 225 1.54 6.21 17.40
N LEU A 226 1.10 5.71 18.57
CA LEU A 226 0.80 6.56 19.74
C LEU A 226 2.05 7.22 20.33
N SER A 227 3.21 6.56 20.28
CA SER A 227 4.49 7.14 20.75
C SER A 227 5.19 8.00 19.69
N GLY A 228 4.68 8.06 18.45
CA GLY A 228 5.31 8.80 17.35
C GLY A 228 6.59 8.14 16.81
N GLU A 229 6.80 6.87 17.08
CA GLU A 229 7.92 6.07 16.57
C GLU A 229 7.61 5.57 15.15
N LEU A 230 7.77 6.45 14.18
CA LEU A 230 7.50 6.13 12.77
C LEU A 230 8.72 5.52 12.09
N GLU A 231 8.45 4.67 11.10
CA GLU A 231 9.49 4.04 10.30
C GLU A 231 10.25 5.06 9.45
N PRO A 232 11.57 4.85 9.23
CA PRO A 232 12.34 5.67 8.31
C PRO A 232 11.75 5.65 6.92
N SER A 233 11.61 6.81 6.30
CA SER A 233 11.19 6.91 4.90
C SER A 233 12.27 6.28 4.01
N ARG A 234 11.89 5.33 3.16
CA ARG A 234 12.82 4.71 2.22
C ARG A 234 12.92 5.58 0.97
N ILE A 235 14.09 6.12 0.71
CA ILE A 235 14.36 6.78 -0.57
C ILE A 235 14.77 5.71 -1.59
N ARG A 236 14.14 5.72 -2.76
CA ARG A 236 14.52 4.84 -3.87
C ARG A 236 15.89 5.24 -4.39
N GLU A 237 16.94 4.47 -4.02
CA GLU A 237 18.31 4.75 -4.45
C GLU A 237 18.62 4.15 -5.82
N MET A 238 19.28 4.91 -6.67
CA MET A 238 19.84 4.49 -7.96
C MET A 238 18.88 3.68 -8.86
N PRO A 239 17.62 4.08 -9.09
CA PRO A 239 16.75 3.35 -9.99
C PRO A 239 17.23 3.50 -11.44
N LEU A 240 17.87 2.45 -11.98
CA LEU A 240 18.51 2.47 -13.29
C LEU A 240 17.54 2.71 -14.46
N ALA A 241 16.29 2.22 -14.33
CA ALA A 241 15.24 2.49 -15.32
C ALA A 241 14.92 3.99 -15.43
N VAL A 242 14.87 4.69 -14.29
CA VAL A 242 14.67 6.13 -14.24
C VAL A 242 15.86 6.86 -14.89
N LEU A 243 17.07 6.43 -14.56
CA LEU A 243 18.29 6.99 -15.11
C LEU A 243 18.31 6.89 -16.64
N ALA A 244 18.06 5.70 -17.19
CA ALA A 244 17.97 5.45 -18.62
C ALA A 244 16.93 6.35 -19.28
N ASN A 245 15.71 6.39 -18.72
CA ASN A 245 14.63 7.25 -19.21
C ASN A 245 15.03 8.73 -19.24
N GLN A 246 15.66 9.23 -18.17
CA GLN A 246 16.05 10.63 -18.07
C GLN A 246 17.22 10.99 -19.00
N ILE A 247 18.19 10.10 -19.23
CA ILE A 247 19.25 10.30 -20.22
C ILE A 247 18.66 10.38 -21.61
N ILE A 248 17.79 9.44 -21.98
CA ILE A 248 17.13 9.44 -23.31
C ILE A 248 16.29 10.71 -23.48
N SER A 249 15.44 11.03 -22.49
CA SER A 249 14.63 12.26 -22.51
C SER A 249 15.46 13.52 -22.71
N TRP A 250 16.62 13.60 -22.05
CA TRP A 250 17.48 14.76 -22.18
C TRP A 250 18.09 14.86 -23.59
N THR A 251 18.58 13.75 -24.17
CA THR A 251 19.12 13.74 -25.54
C THR A 251 18.06 13.99 -26.62
N VAL A 252 16.80 13.76 -26.34
CA VAL A 252 15.69 14.12 -27.24
C VAL A 252 15.45 15.64 -27.23
N CYS A 253 15.55 16.27 -26.05
CA CYS A 253 15.40 17.73 -25.92
C CYS A 253 16.63 18.49 -26.47
N ASP A 254 17.82 18.02 -26.09
CA ASP A 254 19.10 18.67 -26.41
C ASP A 254 19.94 17.79 -27.32
N LYS A 255 20.19 18.23 -28.53
CA LYS A 255 20.89 17.45 -29.58
C LYS A 255 22.28 16.97 -29.19
N ASN A 256 22.98 17.70 -28.31
CA ASN A 256 24.32 17.39 -27.81
C ASN A 256 24.39 17.70 -26.32
N VAL A 257 24.50 16.69 -25.48
CA VAL A 257 24.64 16.86 -24.03
C VAL A 257 26.05 16.44 -23.63
N ASP A 258 26.75 17.28 -22.89
CA ASP A 258 28.08 16.93 -22.35
C ASP A 258 27.99 15.91 -21.26
N LYS A 259 28.87 14.86 -21.25
CA LYS A 259 28.89 13.82 -20.24
C LYS A 259 29.08 14.35 -18.83
N LYS A 260 29.92 15.39 -18.67
CA LYS A 260 30.15 16.00 -17.37
C LYS A 260 28.90 16.70 -16.87
N MET A 261 28.17 17.39 -17.76
CA MET A 261 26.92 18.03 -17.41
C MET A 261 25.86 17.00 -16.97
N PHE A 262 25.78 15.83 -17.62
CA PHE A 262 24.95 14.72 -17.15
C PHE A 262 25.34 14.30 -15.73
N LEU A 263 26.61 13.98 -15.51
CA LEU A 263 27.12 13.48 -14.24
C LEU A 263 26.85 14.48 -13.10
N ASP A 264 27.22 15.73 -13.30
CA ASP A 264 27.09 16.78 -12.28
C ASP A 264 25.62 17.03 -11.92
N THR A 265 24.72 17.04 -12.92
CA THR A 265 23.28 17.26 -12.68
C THR A 265 22.61 16.07 -12.00
N ILE A 266 22.90 14.84 -12.45
CA ILE A 266 22.30 13.63 -11.87
C ILE A 266 22.75 13.45 -10.43
N LYS A 267 24.02 13.70 -10.11
CA LYS A 267 24.56 13.59 -8.72
C LYS A 267 23.91 14.55 -7.74
N ARG A 268 23.40 15.69 -8.18
CA ARG A 268 22.68 16.65 -7.33
C ARG A 268 21.30 16.14 -6.91
N ALA A 269 20.69 15.27 -7.71
CA ALA A 269 19.45 14.61 -7.34
C ALA A 269 19.71 13.57 -6.23
N TYR A 270 19.11 13.74 -5.06
CA TYR A 270 19.38 12.94 -3.87
C TYR A 270 19.32 11.41 -4.08
N PRO A 271 18.37 10.84 -4.84
CA PRO A 271 18.38 9.42 -5.17
C PRO A 271 19.66 8.94 -5.86
N PHE A 272 20.35 9.83 -6.56
CA PHE A 272 21.55 9.53 -7.37
C PHE A 272 22.84 10.14 -6.79
N ARG A 273 22.84 10.58 -5.53
CA ARG A 273 24.03 11.19 -4.86
C ARG A 273 25.28 10.30 -4.86
N LYS A 274 25.08 8.98 -4.95
CA LYS A 274 26.18 7.98 -5.04
C LYS A 274 26.59 7.64 -6.50
N PHE A 275 25.99 8.31 -7.49
CA PHE A 275 26.24 8.05 -8.89
C PHE A 275 27.67 8.39 -9.30
N THR A 276 28.33 7.51 -10.05
CA THR A 276 29.73 7.66 -10.46
C THR A 276 29.87 7.85 -11.96
N GLU A 277 31.07 8.27 -12.42
CA GLU A 277 31.40 8.36 -13.84
C GLU A 277 31.40 6.95 -14.51
N GLU A 278 31.79 5.92 -13.78
CA GLU A 278 31.73 4.53 -14.22
C GLU A 278 30.27 4.11 -14.48
N ASN A 279 29.37 4.36 -13.52
CA ASN A 279 27.94 4.08 -13.69
C ASN A 279 27.34 4.81 -14.91
N LEU A 280 27.77 6.07 -15.16
CA LEU A 280 27.33 6.79 -16.34
C LEU A 280 27.85 6.14 -17.61
N THR A 281 29.11 5.74 -17.65
CA THR A 281 29.72 5.11 -18.82
C THR A 281 29.03 3.79 -19.14
N ASP A 282 28.82 2.92 -18.16
CA ASP A 282 28.12 1.65 -18.33
C ASP A 282 26.70 1.86 -18.86
N MET A 283 25.98 2.83 -18.30
CA MET A 283 24.63 3.15 -18.76
C MET A 283 24.63 3.69 -20.20
N LEU A 284 25.57 4.57 -20.56
CA LEU A 284 25.66 5.10 -21.93
C LEU A 284 26.01 4.01 -22.95
N ASP A 285 26.92 3.09 -22.57
CA ASP A 285 27.29 1.95 -23.42
C ASP A 285 26.10 0.99 -23.63
N LEU A 286 25.33 0.74 -22.57
CA LEU A 286 24.10 -0.05 -22.66
C LEU A 286 23.09 0.62 -23.61
N LEU A 287 22.86 1.91 -23.45
CA LEU A 287 21.91 2.68 -24.27
C LEU A 287 22.35 2.82 -25.73
N ASP A 288 23.66 2.84 -25.98
CA ASP A 288 24.21 2.84 -27.35
C ASP A 288 23.99 1.48 -28.03
N LYS A 289 24.23 0.35 -27.33
CA LYS A 289 23.96 -1.01 -27.81
C LYS A 289 22.50 -1.21 -28.25
N VAL A 290 21.55 -0.59 -27.51
CA VAL A 290 20.12 -0.66 -27.83
C VAL A 290 19.63 0.48 -28.73
N HIS A 291 20.55 1.29 -29.25
CA HIS A 291 20.29 2.39 -30.17
C HIS A 291 19.42 3.53 -29.62
N GLN A 292 19.45 3.75 -28.32
CA GLN A 292 18.73 4.82 -27.66
C GLN A 292 19.55 6.12 -27.61
N ASN A 293 20.87 6.03 -27.52
CA ASN A 293 21.78 7.17 -27.63
C ASN A 293 22.97 6.86 -28.58
N ARG A 294 23.83 7.84 -28.80
CA ARG A 294 25.16 7.71 -29.41
C ARG A 294 26.15 8.55 -28.65
N THR A 295 27.21 7.94 -28.18
CA THR A 295 28.28 8.64 -27.51
C THR A 295 29.43 8.96 -28.49
N ILE A 296 29.76 10.23 -28.65
CA ILE A 296 30.83 10.71 -29.54
C ILE A 296 31.77 11.61 -28.72
N GLY A 297 32.91 11.05 -28.30
CA GLY A 297 33.84 11.76 -27.41
C GLY A 297 33.19 12.11 -26.06
N LYS A 298 33.08 13.41 -25.76
CA LYS A 298 32.43 13.91 -24.55
C LYS A 298 30.93 14.19 -24.73
N ALA A 299 30.41 14.10 -25.95
CA ALA A 299 29.02 14.42 -26.24
C ALA A 299 28.16 13.16 -26.34
N VAL A 300 26.98 13.21 -25.73
CA VAL A 300 25.93 12.22 -25.86
C VAL A 300 24.82 12.79 -26.74
N ARG A 301 24.44 12.02 -27.74
CA ARG A 301 23.44 12.40 -28.74
C ARG A 301 22.28 11.46 -28.77
N GLN A 302 21.16 11.91 -29.26
CA GLN A 302 19.97 11.11 -29.52
C GLN A 302 20.31 9.92 -30.45
N GLY A 303 19.91 8.73 -30.07
CA GLY A 303 19.95 7.54 -30.93
C GLY A 303 18.69 7.41 -31.80
N PRO A 304 18.74 6.55 -32.85
CA PRO A 304 17.63 6.42 -33.81
C PRO A 304 16.32 5.88 -33.18
N ARG A 305 16.39 5.20 -32.03
CA ARG A 305 15.21 4.65 -31.32
C ARG A 305 14.72 5.51 -30.16
N ALA A 306 15.46 6.58 -29.79
CA ALA A 306 15.18 7.39 -28.62
C ALA A 306 13.78 8.05 -28.64
N MET A 307 13.36 8.59 -29.79
CA MET A 307 12.07 9.26 -29.90
C MET A 307 10.91 8.31 -29.68
N LYS A 308 10.95 7.09 -30.25
CA LYS A 308 9.93 6.07 -30.04
C LYS A 308 9.85 5.66 -28.56
N TYR A 309 11.01 5.45 -27.93
CA TYR A 309 11.07 5.13 -26.52
C TYR A 309 10.50 6.27 -25.65
N PHE A 310 10.90 7.50 -25.93
CA PHE A 310 10.45 8.68 -25.17
C PHE A 310 8.93 8.82 -25.17
N HIS A 311 8.29 8.72 -26.35
CA HIS A 311 6.84 8.82 -26.44
C HIS A 311 6.10 7.65 -25.77
N GLY A 312 6.68 6.46 -25.80
CA GLY A 312 6.09 5.28 -25.14
C GLY A 312 6.32 5.23 -23.62
N ASN A 313 7.27 6.03 -23.08
CA ASN A 313 7.69 5.96 -21.67
C ASN A 313 7.82 7.35 -21.03
N LEU A 314 6.86 8.23 -21.29
CA LEU A 314 6.81 9.55 -20.64
C LEU A 314 6.67 9.45 -19.13
N SER A 315 5.95 8.45 -18.68
CA SER A 315 5.81 8.07 -17.27
C SER A 315 6.38 6.67 -17.08
N LEU A 316 7.16 6.47 -16.01
CA LEU A 316 7.68 5.16 -15.61
C LEU A 316 6.69 4.41 -14.69
N ILE A 317 5.40 4.58 -14.93
CA ILE A 317 4.38 3.74 -14.33
C ILE A 317 4.36 2.44 -15.15
N PRO A 318 4.58 1.27 -14.54
CA PRO A 318 4.42 0.02 -15.25
C PRO A 318 3.00 -0.08 -15.82
N ASP A 319 2.91 -0.37 -17.12
CA ASP A 319 1.62 -0.67 -17.74
C ASP A 319 1.11 -1.99 -17.17
N GLN A 320 0.20 -1.91 -16.21
CA GLN A 320 -0.61 -3.06 -15.83
C GLN A 320 -1.64 -3.26 -16.93
N ARG A 321 -1.59 -4.41 -17.57
CA ARG A 321 -2.62 -4.79 -18.54
C ARG A 321 -3.91 -5.06 -17.77
N THR A 322 -4.86 -4.18 -17.99
CA THR A 322 -6.18 -4.25 -17.36
C THR A 322 -7.24 -4.01 -18.41
N SER A 323 -8.35 -4.75 -18.35
CA SER A 323 -9.52 -4.49 -19.19
C SER A 323 -10.62 -3.81 -18.39
N GLY A 324 -11.40 -2.98 -19.06
CA GLY A 324 -12.53 -2.30 -18.46
C GLY A 324 -13.66 -3.27 -18.12
N VAL A 325 -14.40 -2.97 -17.06
CA VAL A 325 -15.62 -3.69 -16.68
C VAL A 325 -16.81 -2.76 -16.89
N ARG A 326 -17.75 -3.20 -17.72
CA ARG A 326 -18.93 -2.41 -18.10
C ARG A 326 -20.23 -3.10 -17.69
N ASP A 327 -21.06 -2.38 -16.99
CA ASP A 327 -22.42 -2.82 -16.71
C ASP A 327 -23.29 -2.73 -17.98
N ILE A 328 -23.86 -3.84 -18.42
CA ILE A 328 -24.71 -3.92 -19.63
C ILE A 328 -26.00 -3.13 -19.45
N THR A 329 -26.54 -3.04 -18.24
CA THR A 329 -27.80 -2.40 -17.93
C THR A 329 -27.71 -0.88 -18.04
N THR A 330 -26.70 -0.30 -17.39
CA THR A 330 -26.47 1.15 -17.34
C THR A 330 -25.51 1.65 -18.43
N ARG A 331 -24.80 0.74 -19.09
CA ARG A 331 -23.70 1.02 -20.04
C ARG A 331 -22.54 1.81 -19.45
N LYS A 332 -22.48 1.95 -18.12
CA LYS A 332 -21.41 2.66 -17.43
C LYS A 332 -20.21 1.75 -17.19
N MET A 333 -19.02 2.35 -17.22
CA MET A 333 -17.79 1.70 -16.76
C MET A 333 -17.82 1.68 -15.23
N ILE A 334 -17.72 0.49 -14.63
CA ILE A 334 -17.68 0.33 -13.18
C ILE A 334 -16.26 0.20 -12.63
N GLY A 335 -15.33 -0.25 -13.44
CA GLY A 335 -13.93 -0.33 -13.04
C GLY A 335 -13.04 -1.08 -14.01
N ARG A 336 -11.94 -1.66 -13.52
CA ARG A 336 -10.94 -2.41 -14.30
C ARG A 336 -10.49 -3.65 -13.55
N LEU A 337 -10.28 -4.75 -14.28
CA LEU A 337 -9.73 -6.01 -13.79
C LEU A 337 -8.36 -6.28 -14.40
N ASP A 338 -7.50 -6.96 -13.66
CA ASP A 338 -6.20 -7.39 -14.16
C ASP A 338 -6.36 -8.48 -15.24
N GLU A 339 -5.53 -8.42 -16.28
CA GLU A 339 -5.56 -9.36 -17.42
C GLU A 339 -5.46 -10.83 -16.95
N ARG A 340 -4.65 -11.12 -15.93
CA ARG A 340 -4.49 -12.48 -15.39
C ARG A 340 -5.79 -13.04 -14.81
N PHE A 341 -6.57 -12.21 -14.12
CA PHE A 341 -7.86 -12.64 -13.60
C PHE A 341 -8.86 -12.89 -14.74
N ILE A 342 -8.82 -12.04 -15.77
CA ILE A 342 -9.72 -12.15 -16.94
C ILE A 342 -9.44 -13.42 -17.75
N LEU A 343 -8.18 -13.88 -17.81
CA LEU A 343 -7.81 -15.11 -18.55
C LEU A 343 -8.50 -16.36 -18.00
N ASP A 344 -8.87 -16.36 -16.72
CA ASP A 344 -9.54 -17.49 -16.06
C ASP A 344 -11.08 -17.35 -16.10
N LEU A 345 -11.61 -16.20 -16.54
CA LEU A 345 -13.06 -15.95 -16.60
C LEU A 345 -13.71 -16.52 -17.86
N VAL A 346 -14.93 -17.01 -17.70
CA VAL A 346 -15.80 -17.37 -18.82
C VAL A 346 -17.17 -16.73 -18.67
N PRO A 347 -17.92 -16.49 -19.78
CA PRO A 347 -19.30 -16.03 -19.71
C PRO A 347 -20.16 -16.95 -18.83
N GLY A 348 -20.91 -16.36 -17.90
CA GLY A 348 -21.69 -17.06 -16.88
C GLY A 348 -21.05 -17.06 -15.50
N ASP A 349 -19.73 -16.80 -15.40
CA ASP A 349 -19.07 -16.67 -14.11
C ASP A 349 -19.60 -15.47 -13.33
N LYS A 350 -19.47 -15.56 -12.01
CA LYS A 350 -19.89 -14.50 -11.11
C LYS A 350 -18.68 -13.90 -10.41
N ILE A 351 -18.58 -12.60 -10.47
CA ILE A 351 -17.50 -11.84 -9.84
C ILE A 351 -18.06 -10.85 -8.83
N VAL A 352 -17.30 -10.56 -7.80
CA VAL A 352 -17.61 -9.49 -6.82
C VAL A 352 -16.90 -8.22 -7.25
N PHE A 353 -17.65 -7.14 -7.42
CA PHE A 353 -17.10 -5.85 -7.80
C PHE A 353 -17.98 -4.71 -7.28
N ARG A 354 -17.41 -3.65 -6.72
CA ARG A 354 -18.12 -2.54 -6.11
C ARG A 354 -19.02 -2.98 -4.93
N GLY A 355 -18.59 -3.98 -4.15
CA GLY A 355 -19.38 -4.54 -3.05
C GLY A 355 -20.68 -5.23 -3.48
N SER A 356 -20.78 -5.62 -4.74
CA SER A 356 -21.94 -6.29 -5.34
C SER A 356 -21.49 -7.46 -6.19
N VAL A 357 -22.43 -8.39 -6.45
CA VAL A 357 -22.17 -9.54 -7.33
C VAL A 357 -22.63 -9.25 -8.75
N TRP A 358 -21.79 -9.62 -9.70
CA TRP A 358 -21.99 -9.42 -11.13
C TRP A 358 -21.80 -10.73 -11.88
N ALA A 359 -22.69 -11.05 -12.82
CA ALA A 359 -22.51 -12.16 -13.76
C ALA A 359 -21.80 -11.66 -15.01
N VAL A 360 -20.76 -12.36 -15.44
CA VAL A 360 -20.03 -12.09 -16.68
C VAL A 360 -20.93 -12.48 -17.86
N VAL A 361 -21.20 -11.53 -18.74
CA VAL A 361 -22.02 -11.74 -19.93
C VAL A 361 -21.15 -12.02 -21.16
N GLU A 362 -20.11 -11.21 -21.34
CA GLU A 362 -19.24 -11.26 -22.51
C GLU A 362 -17.82 -10.77 -22.15
N ILE A 363 -16.82 -11.34 -22.79
CA ILE A 363 -15.42 -10.98 -22.61
C ILE A 363 -14.81 -10.74 -23.99
N ASP A 364 -14.58 -9.46 -24.31
CA ASP A 364 -13.89 -8.99 -25.50
C ASP A 364 -12.79 -8.00 -25.10
N ASP A 365 -12.71 -6.82 -25.74
CA ASP A 365 -11.82 -5.74 -25.34
C ASP A 365 -12.13 -5.23 -23.92
N GLU A 366 -13.40 -5.37 -23.50
CA GLU A 366 -13.91 -5.08 -22.16
C GLU A 366 -14.70 -6.29 -21.63
N VAL A 367 -14.81 -6.41 -20.30
CA VAL A 367 -15.65 -7.42 -19.64
C VAL A 367 -17.04 -6.80 -19.41
N THR A 368 -18.04 -7.33 -20.09
CA THR A 368 -19.45 -6.91 -19.92
C THR A 368 -20.10 -7.75 -18.83
N VAL A 369 -20.73 -7.08 -17.86
CA VAL A 369 -21.36 -7.74 -16.70
C VAL A 369 -22.78 -7.28 -16.47
N SER A 370 -23.58 -8.11 -15.79
CA SER A 370 -24.94 -7.78 -15.33
C SER A 370 -25.07 -8.02 -13.82
N PRO A 371 -25.93 -7.29 -13.09
CA PRO A 371 -26.15 -7.54 -11.68
C PRO A 371 -26.62 -8.99 -11.42
N SER A 372 -26.13 -9.58 -10.32
CA SER A 372 -26.48 -10.94 -9.89
C SER A 372 -26.71 -10.97 -8.38
N ALA A 373 -27.54 -11.90 -7.91
CA ALA A 373 -27.91 -12.01 -6.48
C ALA A 373 -27.15 -13.09 -5.72
N SER A 374 -26.36 -13.95 -6.40
CA SER A 374 -25.62 -15.03 -5.73
C SER A 374 -24.14 -14.72 -5.66
N LEU A 375 -23.48 -15.17 -4.57
CA LEU A 375 -22.06 -14.94 -4.33
C LEU A 375 -21.20 -15.36 -5.54
N GLY A 376 -20.18 -14.56 -5.87
CA GLY A 376 -19.27 -14.76 -6.98
C GLY A 376 -17.81 -14.84 -6.50
N GLU A 377 -16.90 -15.08 -7.44
CA GLU A 377 -15.46 -15.06 -7.16
C GLU A 377 -14.96 -13.63 -6.90
N LEU A 378 -14.05 -13.52 -5.94
CA LEU A 378 -13.35 -12.26 -5.67
C LEU A 378 -12.25 -12.04 -6.72
N PRO A 379 -12.24 -10.89 -7.41
CA PRO A 379 -11.13 -10.54 -8.29
C PRO A 379 -9.80 -10.54 -7.53
N ARG A 380 -8.74 -10.93 -8.19
CA ARG A 380 -7.37 -10.86 -7.65
C ARG A 380 -6.61 -9.74 -8.33
N TRP A 381 -5.96 -8.88 -7.54
CA TRP A 381 -5.08 -7.83 -8.03
C TRP A 381 -3.64 -8.09 -7.58
N ILE A 382 -2.68 -7.79 -8.46
CA ILE A 382 -1.26 -8.00 -8.21
C ILE A 382 -0.67 -6.77 -7.51
N GLY A 383 0.29 -6.98 -6.61
CA GLY A 383 1.13 -5.92 -6.05
C GLY A 383 0.58 -5.24 -4.80
N GLU A 384 -0.34 -5.87 -4.09
CA GLU A 384 -0.91 -5.35 -2.84
C GLU A 384 -0.23 -5.89 -1.57
N ASP A 385 0.81 -6.71 -1.73
CA ASP A 385 1.55 -7.24 -0.59
C ASP A 385 2.49 -6.16 -0.02
N ILE A 386 2.15 -5.68 1.18
CA ILE A 386 2.88 -4.62 1.87
C ILE A 386 3.78 -5.28 2.92
N PRO A 387 5.11 -5.20 2.77
CA PRO A 387 6.01 -5.84 3.71
C PRO A 387 6.02 -5.10 5.05
N VAL A 388 6.02 -5.87 6.13
CA VAL A 388 6.17 -5.35 7.50
C VAL A 388 7.57 -4.79 7.69
N PRO A 389 7.76 -3.58 8.26
CA PRO A 389 9.08 -3.04 8.56
C PRO A 389 9.88 -3.95 9.48
N PHE A 390 11.20 -4.02 9.24
CA PHE A 390 12.09 -4.86 10.06
C PHE A 390 11.97 -4.56 11.56
N SER A 391 11.91 -3.28 11.93
CA SER A 391 11.79 -2.86 13.33
C SER A 391 10.49 -3.30 14.01
N VAL A 392 9.39 -3.35 13.26
CA VAL A 392 8.09 -3.86 13.76
C VAL A 392 8.17 -5.38 13.95
N ALA A 393 8.69 -6.10 12.96
CA ALA A 393 8.84 -7.56 13.05
C ALA A 393 9.75 -7.98 14.22
N GLN A 394 10.85 -7.26 14.43
CA GLN A 394 11.76 -7.50 15.55
C GLN A 394 11.08 -7.27 16.90
N GLU A 395 10.38 -6.14 17.06
CA GLU A 395 9.67 -5.85 18.31
C GLU A 395 8.55 -6.86 18.58
N ALA A 396 7.77 -7.23 17.56
CA ALA A 396 6.71 -8.23 17.68
C ALA A 396 7.27 -9.58 18.13
N SER A 397 8.35 -10.03 17.50
CA SER A 397 9.01 -11.29 17.87
C SER A 397 9.61 -11.25 19.28
N GLN A 398 10.25 -10.13 19.68
CA GLN A 398 10.78 -10.00 21.03
C GLN A 398 9.68 -10.06 22.09
N ARG A 399 8.55 -9.36 21.87
CA ARG A 399 7.41 -9.38 22.78
C ARG A 399 6.77 -10.75 22.88
N LEU A 400 6.68 -11.44 21.75
CA LEU A 400 6.20 -12.83 21.72
C LEU A 400 7.11 -13.76 22.52
N ALA A 401 8.44 -13.65 22.31
CA ALA A 401 9.42 -14.46 23.03
C ALA A 401 9.38 -14.22 24.54
N ASP A 402 9.24 -12.97 24.96
CA ASP A 402 9.25 -12.58 26.37
C ASP A 402 7.88 -12.75 27.07
N GLY A 403 6.79 -12.98 26.33
CA GLY A 403 5.43 -12.93 26.85
C GLY A 403 5.06 -11.57 27.46
N ASN A 404 5.67 -10.48 26.95
CA ASN A 404 5.54 -9.15 27.53
C ASN A 404 4.60 -8.25 26.71
N TRP A 405 3.39 -8.09 27.21
CA TRP A 405 2.32 -7.31 26.59
C TRP A 405 2.15 -5.91 27.19
N ALA A 406 2.99 -5.53 28.16
CA ALA A 406 2.88 -4.26 28.86
C ALA A 406 3.01 -3.06 27.89
N GLY A 407 2.10 -2.08 28.05
CA GLY A 407 2.08 -0.85 27.27
C GLY A 407 1.57 -1.00 25.84
N LEU A 408 1.07 -2.19 25.44
CA LEU A 408 0.37 -2.35 24.18
C LEU A 408 -1.08 -1.85 24.30
N PRO A 409 -1.60 -1.08 23.33
CA PRO A 409 -2.96 -0.59 23.33
C PRO A 409 -3.92 -1.66 22.78
N ILE A 410 -4.20 -2.68 23.60
CA ILE A 410 -5.01 -3.85 23.25
C ILE A 410 -6.17 -4.03 24.20
N THR A 411 -7.26 -4.61 23.74
CA THR A 411 -8.38 -5.04 24.61
C THR A 411 -8.00 -6.29 25.40
N ARG A 412 -8.86 -6.66 26.36
CA ARG A 412 -8.66 -7.86 27.16
C ARG A 412 -8.73 -9.12 26.28
N GLU A 413 -9.68 -9.18 25.37
CA GLU A 413 -9.86 -10.31 24.44
C GLU A 413 -8.60 -10.48 23.57
N ALA A 414 -8.05 -9.38 23.03
CA ALA A 414 -6.80 -9.42 22.27
C ALA A 414 -5.60 -9.86 23.13
N LEU A 415 -5.57 -9.48 24.41
CA LEU A 415 -4.55 -9.94 25.36
C LEU A 415 -4.65 -11.45 25.62
N ASP A 416 -5.85 -11.96 25.85
CA ASP A 416 -6.09 -13.37 26.11
C ASP A 416 -5.67 -14.23 24.90
N VAL A 417 -5.94 -13.78 23.67
CA VAL A 417 -5.47 -14.43 22.44
C VAL A 417 -3.94 -14.44 22.36
N LEU A 418 -3.27 -13.31 22.64
CA LEU A 418 -1.80 -13.25 22.58
C LEU A 418 -1.12 -14.10 23.66
N GLN A 419 -1.73 -14.23 24.84
CA GLN A 419 -1.24 -15.11 25.89
C GLN A 419 -1.34 -16.58 25.47
N SER A 420 -2.49 -17.01 24.97
CA SER A 420 -2.70 -18.36 24.46
C SER A 420 -1.77 -18.67 23.29
N TYR A 421 -1.52 -17.70 22.41
CA TYR A 421 -0.58 -17.85 21.30
C TYR A 421 0.86 -18.03 21.78
N HIS A 422 1.32 -17.25 22.77
CA HIS A 422 2.63 -17.41 23.39
C HIS A 422 2.79 -18.79 24.03
N GLU A 423 1.80 -19.24 24.82
CA GLU A 423 1.81 -20.54 25.48
C GLU A 423 1.87 -21.69 24.46
N SER A 424 1.09 -21.62 23.38
CA SER A 424 1.07 -22.64 22.33
C SER A 424 2.42 -22.80 21.62
N ILE A 425 3.13 -21.69 21.38
CA ILE A 425 4.47 -21.73 20.75
C ILE A 425 5.52 -22.20 21.77
N ALA A 426 5.43 -21.78 23.03
CA ALA A 426 6.34 -22.21 24.09
C ALA A 426 6.28 -23.74 24.29
N ASP A 427 5.07 -24.31 24.25
CA ASP A 427 4.85 -25.76 24.34
C ASP A 427 5.40 -26.52 23.13
N ALA A 428 5.46 -25.90 21.95
CA ALA A 428 6.01 -26.47 20.74
C ALA A 428 7.56 -26.54 20.73
N GLY A 429 8.26 -25.86 21.66
CA GLY A 429 9.69 -26.00 21.94
C GLY A 429 10.48 -24.71 21.79
N VAL A 430 10.85 -24.26 20.58
CA VAL A 430 11.71 -23.09 20.41
C VAL A 430 10.93 -21.86 20.00
N MET A 431 10.99 -20.84 20.84
CA MET A 431 10.37 -19.55 20.57
C MET A 431 11.18 -18.74 19.56
N PRO A 432 10.59 -18.28 18.43
CA PRO A 432 11.27 -17.39 17.52
C PRO A 432 11.52 -16.02 18.17
N SER A 433 12.73 -15.51 18.06
CA SER A 433 13.14 -14.22 18.62
C SER A 433 14.00 -13.45 17.63
N PRO A 434 14.32 -12.17 17.88
CA PRO A 434 15.25 -11.42 17.04
C PRO A 434 16.62 -12.08 16.82
N GLU A 435 17.05 -12.90 17.76
CA GLU A 435 18.34 -13.58 17.77
C GLU A 435 18.26 -15.07 17.39
N CYS A 436 17.03 -15.59 17.22
CA CYS A 436 16.79 -17.02 16.99
C CYS A 436 15.96 -17.24 15.72
N LEU A 437 16.55 -17.95 14.76
CA LEU A 437 15.84 -18.50 13.62
C LEU A 437 15.35 -19.89 14.00
N THR A 438 14.05 -20.15 13.88
CA THR A 438 13.50 -21.49 14.06
C THR A 438 13.26 -22.19 12.74
N VAL A 439 13.49 -23.49 12.72
CA VAL A 439 13.27 -24.34 11.55
C VAL A 439 12.32 -25.44 11.95
N GLU A 440 11.15 -25.46 11.32
CA GLU A 440 10.18 -26.51 11.49
C GLU A 440 10.24 -27.45 10.29
N GLN A 441 10.26 -28.76 10.54
CA GLN A 441 10.17 -29.75 9.47
C GLN A 441 8.77 -30.37 9.48
N HIS A 442 8.08 -30.24 8.36
CA HIS A 442 6.80 -30.91 8.13
C HIS A 442 6.91 -31.78 6.88
N GLU A 443 7.04 -33.09 7.07
CA GLU A 443 7.35 -34.08 6.01
C GLU A 443 8.61 -33.69 5.20
N ARG A 444 8.43 -33.20 3.96
CA ARG A 444 9.50 -32.73 3.06
C ARG A 444 9.64 -31.20 3.02
N LEU A 445 8.81 -30.49 3.77
CA LEU A 445 8.84 -29.03 3.85
C LEU A 445 9.65 -28.58 5.08
N PHE A 446 10.48 -27.59 4.86
CA PHE A 446 11.14 -26.87 5.95
C PHE A 446 10.55 -25.45 6.01
N ILE A 447 9.99 -25.09 7.16
CA ILE A 447 9.48 -23.76 7.44
C ILE A 447 10.53 -23.02 8.25
N LEU A 448 11.01 -21.91 7.71
CA LEU A 448 11.97 -21.03 8.38
C LEU A 448 11.23 -19.85 8.98
N ASN A 449 11.19 -19.74 10.30
CA ASN A 449 10.60 -18.62 11.01
C ASN A 449 11.71 -17.67 11.49
N TYR A 450 11.73 -16.48 10.92
CA TYR A 450 12.67 -15.41 11.26
C TYR A 450 11.97 -14.04 11.20
N PRO A 451 12.11 -13.19 12.24
CA PRO A 451 11.45 -11.90 12.28
C PRO A 451 12.15 -10.85 11.41
N GLY A 452 12.33 -11.17 10.14
CA GLY A 452 13.07 -10.35 9.17
C GLY A 452 12.25 -9.20 8.59
N GLY A 453 10.92 -9.27 8.65
CA GLY A 453 10.04 -8.29 8.07
C GLY A 453 10.44 -7.97 6.62
N SER A 454 10.49 -6.69 6.28
CA SER A 454 10.85 -6.22 4.93
C SER A 454 12.27 -6.56 4.46
N ARG A 455 13.14 -7.08 5.33
CA ARG A 455 14.48 -7.55 4.96
C ARG A 455 14.50 -9.02 4.52
N SER A 456 13.45 -9.77 4.84
CA SER A 456 13.31 -11.19 4.46
C SER A 456 12.41 -11.43 3.26
N VAL A 457 11.91 -10.39 2.60
CA VAL A 457 10.99 -10.49 1.44
C VAL A 457 11.56 -11.36 0.31
N SER A 458 12.87 -11.32 0.09
CA SER A 458 13.54 -12.20 -0.90
C SER A 458 13.36 -13.69 -0.61
N TYR A 459 13.13 -14.06 0.65
CA TYR A 459 12.96 -15.45 1.09
C TYR A 459 11.49 -15.83 1.27
N THR A 460 10.61 -14.89 1.53
CA THR A 460 9.16 -15.16 1.62
C THR A 460 8.52 -15.43 0.26
N HIS A 461 9.12 -14.97 -0.84
CA HIS A 461 8.69 -15.35 -2.19
C HIS A 461 9.12 -16.76 -2.61
N LEU A 462 10.09 -17.37 -1.95
CA LEU A 462 10.40 -18.81 -2.06
C LEU A 462 9.38 -19.69 -1.33
N ARG A 463 8.45 -19.06 -0.68
CA ARG A 463 7.43 -19.69 0.08
C ARG A 463 6.45 -20.39 -0.69
N ALA A 464 5.96 -21.20 -0.96
CA ALA A 464 4.65 -21.76 -1.34
C ALA A 464 4.53 -22.31 -2.74
N HIS A 465 5.41 -22.01 -3.67
CA HIS A 465 5.29 -22.55 -5.03
C HIS A 465 6.53 -23.26 -5.59
N GLU A 466 7.66 -23.22 -4.89
CA GLU A 466 8.80 -24.08 -5.25
C GLU A 466 8.83 -25.30 -4.33
N THR A 467 7.97 -26.26 -4.58
CA THR A 467 8.30 -27.64 -4.35
C THR A 467 9.53 -27.95 -5.20
N PHE A 468 10.69 -28.00 -4.58
CA PHE A 468 11.84 -28.61 -5.22
C PHE A 468 11.49 -30.07 -5.49
N GLY A 469 11.01 -30.33 -6.71
CA GLY A 469 10.93 -31.67 -7.25
C GLY A 469 12.34 -32.14 -7.54
N TYR A 470 12.80 -33.14 -6.79
CA TYR A 470 13.79 -34.09 -7.20
C TYR A 470 13.10 -35.42 -7.50
#